data_d638ac2542603ec0354ec4e357dd3d79
#
_entry.id   d638ac2542603ec0354ec4e357dd3d79
#
_cell.length_a   1.000
_cell.length_b   1.000
_cell.length_c   1.000
_cell.angle_alpha   90.00
_cell.angle_beta   90.00
_cell.angle_gamma   90.00
#
_symmetry.space_group_name_H-M   'P 1'
#
loop_
_entity.id
_entity.type
_entity.pdbx_description
1 polymer ?
#
loop_
_entity_poly.entity_id
_entity_poly.type
_entity_poly.pdbx_seq_one_letter_code
_entity_poly.pdbx_strand_id
1 'polypeptide(L)'
;IEKSASGSMIFDGEDMTHDPSYQRVRHGIGYVPQGREIFPRLTVLENLMMGLASKPSGTPLPPRIYEMFPILKEFLKRRGGDLSGGQQQQLAIGRALAISPQLLILDEPTEGIQPSIIKDIERAIRSLAEEGNMAILLVEQYYDFAHSLADQYLLMERGEFIKRGSGEDMEKDGIREALAV
;
A
#
# COMPACT_ATOMS: atom_id res chain seq x y z
N ILE A 1 -1.90 11.59 -11.89
CA ILE A 1 -1.88 12.20 -10.54
C ILE A 1 -2.12 13.68 -10.73
N GLU A 2 -3.16 14.19 -10.10
CA GLU A 2 -3.49 15.60 -10.13
C GLU A 2 -2.44 16.42 -9.35
N LYS A 3 -2.21 17.65 -9.79
CA LYS A 3 -1.33 18.57 -9.09
C LYS A 3 -2.08 19.18 -7.90
N SER A 4 -1.38 19.35 -6.76
CA SER A 4 -1.94 20.10 -5.64
C SER A 4 -2.30 21.52 -6.08
N ALA A 5 -3.53 21.95 -5.77
CA ALA A 5 -3.99 23.31 -6.06
C ALA A 5 -3.40 24.33 -5.06
N SER A 6 -3.11 23.90 -3.83
CA SER A 6 -2.53 24.74 -2.75
C SER A 6 -1.93 23.83 -1.67
N GLY A 7 -1.24 24.46 -0.70
CA GLY A 7 -0.60 23.76 0.40
C GLY A 7 0.79 23.22 0.04
N SER A 8 1.41 22.52 0.98
CA SER A 8 2.74 21.91 0.83
C SER A 8 2.72 20.45 1.24
N MET A 9 3.59 19.65 0.63
CA MET A 9 3.81 18.25 0.92
C MET A 9 5.26 18.07 1.34
N ILE A 10 5.46 17.85 2.64
CA ILE A 10 6.79 17.68 3.23
C ILE A 10 6.94 16.24 3.71
N PHE A 11 8.02 15.57 3.31
CA PHE A 11 8.35 14.22 3.73
C PHE A 11 9.82 14.16 4.13
N ASP A 12 10.11 13.68 5.34
CA ASP A 12 11.45 13.62 5.93
C ASP A 12 12.22 14.96 5.87
N GLY A 13 11.48 16.08 6.05
CA GLY A 13 12.03 17.43 5.99
C GLY A 13 12.21 18.01 4.58
N GLU A 14 11.95 17.25 3.52
CA GLU A 14 12.07 17.70 2.13
C GLU A 14 10.70 18.09 1.56
N ASP A 15 10.64 19.24 0.88
CA ASP A 15 9.44 19.70 0.19
C ASP A 15 9.30 19.03 -1.17
N MET A 16 8.32 18.12 -1.29
CA MET A 16 8.02 17.39 -2.52
C MET A 16 6.72 17.85 -3.18
N THR A 17 6.23 19.04 -2.84
CA THR A 17 4.94 19.57 -3.33
C THR A 17 4.83 19.51 -4.85
N HIS A 18 5.90 19.86 -5.54
CA HIS A 18 5.93 19.91 -7.01
C HIS A 18 6.62 18.71 -7.66
N ASP A 19 7.07 17.74 -6.86
CA ASP A 19 7.78 16.59 -7.39
C ASP A 19 6.85 15.68 -8.19
N PRO A 20 7.29 15.23 -9.37
CA PRO A 20 6.59 14.19 -10.11
C PRO A 20 6.69 12.84 -9.38
N SER A 21 5.77 11.92 -9.68
CA SER A 21 5.64 10.63 -9.00
C SER A 21 6.96 9.84 -8.90
N TYR A 22 7.76 9.84 -9.97
CA TYR A 22 9.03 9.10 -9.98
C TYR A 22 10.09 9.68 -9.03
N GLN A 23 10.04 10.99 -8.72
CA GLN A 23 10.91 11.58 -7.70
C GLN A 23 10.43 11.20 -6.30
N ARG A 24 9.13 11.21 -6.04
CA ARG A 24 8.55 10.76 -4.76
C ARG A 24 8.93 9.32 -4.42
N VAL A 25 9.01 8.44 -5.43
CA VAL A 25 9.52 7.07 -5.24
C VAL A 25 11.00 7.07 -4.79
N ARG A 26 11.83 7.99 -5.31
CA ARG A 26 13.24 8.12 -4.90
C ARG A 26 13.41 8.61 -3.46
N HIS A 27 12.45 9.39 -2.95
CA HIS A 27 12.38 9.78 -1.54
C HIS A 27 11.93 8.63 -0.62
N GLY A 28 11.63 7.46 -1.14
CA GLY A 28 11.25 6.30 -0.35
C GLY A 28 9.75 6.14 -0.13
N ILE A 29 8.92 6.66 -1.02
CA ILE A 29 7.47 6.44 -1.00
C ILE A 29 7.10 5.27 -1.92
N GLY A 30 6.53 4.20 -1.34
CA GLY A 30 5.87 3.12 -2.07
C GLY A 30 4.37 3.42 -2.18
N TYR A 31 3.77 3.19 -3.34
CA TYR A 31 2.34 3.42 -3.56
C TYR A 31 1.69 2.23 -4.28
N VAL A 32 0.59 1.78 -3.73
CA VAL A 32 -0.30 0.78 -4.32
C VAL A 32 -1.65 1.46 -4.57
N PRO A 33 -1.98 1.80 -5.82
CA PRO A 33 -3.24 2.46 -6.15
C PRO A 33 -4.43 1.50 -6.06
N GLN A 34 -5.64 2.07 -5.92
CA GLN A 34 -6.87 1.37 -6.19
C GLN A 34 -6.80 0.69 -7.56
N GLY A 35 -7.28 -0.54 -7.68
CA GLY A 35 -7.19 -1.31 -8.92
C GLY A 35 -5.83 -1.96 -9.21
N ARG A 36 -4.86 -1.89 -8.27
CA ARG A 36 -3.57 -2.64 -8.26
C ARG A 36 -2.55 -2.18 -9.29
N GLU A 37 -2.96 -1.79 -10.49
CA GLU A 37 -2.12 -1.34 -11.63
C GLU A 37 -0.88 -2.22 -11.88
N ILE A 38 -1.05 -3.54 -11.84
CA ILE A 38 0.00 -4.48 -12.22
C ILE A 38 0.22 -4.46 -13.74
N PHE A 39 1.35 -4.92 -14.21
CA PHE A 39 1.62 -5.14 -15.64
C PHE A 39 1.14 -6.53 -16.06
N PRO A 40 -0.05 -6.68 -16.67
CA PRO A 40 -0.68 -7.98 -16.87
C PRO A 40 0.08 -8.88 -17.87
N ARG A 41 0.86 -8.28 -18.78
CA ARG A 41 1.65 -9.02 -19.78
C ARG A 41 3.01 -9.44 -19.28
N LEU A 42 3.51 -8.82 -18.22
CA LEU A 42 4.76 -9.17 -17.57
C LEU A 42 4.56 -10.33 -16.61
N THR A 43 5.60 -11.11 -16.41
CA THR A 43 5.62 -12.16 -15.36
C THR A 43 5.60 -11.55 -13.96
N VAL A 44 5.33 -12.37 -12.94
CA VAL A 44 5.43 -11.97 -11.54
C VAL A 44 6.82 -11.39 -11.22
N LEU A 45 7.89 -12.10 -11.66
CA LEU A 45 9.25 -11.63 -11.45
C LEU A 45 9.49 -10.26 -12.12
N GLU A 46 9.09 -10.10 -13.37
CA GLU A 46 9.26 -8.83 -14.09
C GLU A 46 8.47 -7.70 -13.44
N ASN A 47 7.23 -7.96 -12.96
CA ASN A 47 6.46 -6.98 -12.19
C ASN A 47 7.20 -6.53 -10.92
N LEU A 48 7.77 -7.48 -10.15
CA LEU A 48 8.55 -7.16 -8.96
C LEU A 48 9.82 -6.37 -9.32
N MET A 49 10.52 -6.74 -10.39
CA MET A 49 11.71 -6.03 -10.86
C MET A 49 11.41 -4.61 -11.33
N MET A 50 10.20 -4.35 -11.87
CA MET A 50 9.77 -2.97 -12.18
C MET A 50 9.72 -2.08 -10.94
N GLY A 51 9.45 -2.65 -9.75
CA GLY A 51 9.54 -1.93 -8.48
C GLY A 51 10.95 -1.41 -8.17
N LEU A 52 12.00 -2.03 -8.72
CA LEU A 52 13.39 -1.61 -8.55
C LEU A 52 13.88 -0.59 -9.60
N ALA A 53 12.98 -0.07 -10.46
CA ALA A 53 13.39 0.82 -11.55
C ALA A 53 14.13 2.11 -11.11
N SER A 54 13.92 2.55 -9.86
CA SER A 54 14.61 3.69 -9.25
C SER A 54 15.94 3.33 -8.56
N LYS A 55 16.27 2.04 -8.45
CA LYS A 55 17.46 1.53 -7.76
C LYS A 55 18.57 1.22 -8.78
N PRO A 56 19.85 1.14 -8.35
CA PRO A 56 20.94 0.70 -9.20
C PRO A 56 20.68 -0.65 -9.88
N SER A 57 21.20 -0.81 -11.10
CA SER A 57 21.10 -2.09 -11.82
C SER A 57 21.74 -3.22 -11.00
N GLY A 58 21.05 -4.37 -10.95
CA GLY A 58 21.50 -5.53 -10.17
C GLY A 58 21.09 -5.52 -8.72
N THR A 59 20.34 -4.51 -8.24
CA THR A 59 19.76 -4.54 -6.88
C THR A 59 18.85 -5.77 -6.74
N PRO A 60 19.10 -6.62 -5.71
CA PRO A 60 18.26 -7.81 -5.49
C PRO A 60 16.90 -7.43 -4.92
N LEU A 61 15.88 -8.24 -5.23
CA LEU A 61 14.58 -8.15 -4.57
C LEU A 61 14.72 -8.52 -3.09
N PRO A 62 14.10 -7.75 -2.18
CA PRO A 62 14.08 -8.08 -0.76
C PRO A 62 13.45 -9.46 -0.49
N PRO A 63 14.12 -10.39 0.20
CA PRO A 63 13.59 -11.74 0.47
C PRO A 63 12.24 -11.73 1.19
N ARG A 64 12.02 -10.72 2.05
CA ARG A 64 10.77 -10.56 2.81
C ARG A 64 9.50 -10.51 1.95
N ILE A 65 9.60 -10.10 0.68
CA ILE A 65 8.45 -10.12 -0.24
C ILE A 65 7.91 -11.54 -0.38
N TYR A 66 8.80 -12.52 -0.49
CA TYR A 66 8.43 -13.93 -0.62
C TYR A 66 8.06 -14.59 0.72
N GLU A 67 8.56 -14.04 1.82
CA GLU A 67 8.18 -14.46 3.18
C GLU A 67 6.75 -14.03 3.49
N MET A 68 6.37 -12.80 3.11
CA MET A 68 5.01 -12.28 3.26
C MET A 68 4.02 -12.92 2.29
N PHE A 69 4.45 -13.10 1.05
CA PHE A 69 3.62 -13.61 -0.05
C PHE A 69 4.27 -14.79 -0.76
N PRO A 70 4.29 -16.00 -0.14
CA PRO A 70 4.96 -17.17 -0.69
C PRO A 70 4.50 -17.55 -2.10
N ILE A 71 3.22 -17.30 -2.41
CA ILE A 71 2.63 -17.58 -3.72
C ILE A 71 3.36 -16.85 -4.87
N LEU A 72 3.93 -15.66 -4.60
CA LEU A 72 4.68 -14.91 -5.61
C LEU A 72 5.95 -15.65 -6.01
N LYS A 73 6.59 -16.35 -5.05
CA LYS A 73 7.77 -17.19 -5.33
C LYS A 73 7.42 -18.40 -6.20
N GLU A 74 6.27 -18.99 -5.95
CA GLU A 74 5.79 -20.14 -6.74
C GLU A 74 5.45 -19.75 -8.17
N PHE A 75 4.95 -18.52 -8.38
CA PHE A 75 4.43 -18.04 -9.66
C PHE A 75 5.36 -17.09 -10.42
N LEU A 76 6.66 -17.04 -10.10
CA LEU A 76 7.62 -16.10 -10.69
C LEU A 76 7.57 -16.01 -12.22
N LYS A 77 7.33 -17.14 -12.89
CA LYS A 77 7.26 -17.23 -14.36
C LYS A 77 5.86 -17.03 -14.93
N ARG A 78 4.83 -16.94 -14.07
CA ARG A 78 3.43 -16.75 -14.50
C ARG A 78 3.21 -15.27 -14.85
N ARG A 79 2.37 -14.98 -15.83
CA ARG A 79 1.99 -13.60 -16.16
C ARG A 79 1.11 -13.01 -15.06
N GLY A 80 1.28 -11.73 -14.76
CA GLY A 80 0.46 -11.02 -13.77
C GLY A 80 -1.03 -11.08 -14.07
N GLY A 81 -1.40 -11.02 -15.34
CA GLY A 81 -2.79 -11.11 -15.77
C GLY A 81 -3.46 -12.47 -15.55
N ASP A 82 -2.67 -13.54 -15.37
CA ASP A 82 -3.18 -14.90 -15.10
C ASP A 82 -3.38 -15.18 -13.61
N LEU A 83 -3.07 -14.21 -12.75
CA LEU A 83 -3.26 -14.30 -11.30
C LEU A 83 -4.72 -13.97 -10.92
N SER A 84 -5.20 -14.54 -9.79
CA SER A 84 -6.46 -14.09 -9.19
C SER A 84 -6.33 -12.65 -8.69
N GLY A 85 -7.48 -11.96 -8.48
CA GLY A 85 -7.48 -10.58 -7.97
C GLY A 85 -6.69 -10.41 -6.68
N GLY A 86 -6.81 -11.34 -5.72
CA GLY A 86 -6.04 -11.31 -4.49
C GLY A 86 -4.53 -11.52 -4.69
N GLN A 87 -4.14 -12.42 -5.60
CA GLN A 87 -2.72 -12.62 -5.95
C GLN A 87 -2.13 -11.40 -6.68
N GLN A 88 -2.93 -10.72 -7.51
CA GLN A 88 -2.53 -9.46 -8.14
C GLN A 88 -2.32 -8.36 -7.10
N GLN A 89 -3.16 -8.32 -6.04
CA GLN A 89 -2.99 -7.38 -4.93
C GLN A 89 -1.70 -7.65 -4.16
N GLN A 90 -1.41 -8.91 -3.84
CA GLN A 90 -0.15 -9.32 -3.22
C GLN A 90 1.05 -8.94 -4.10
N LEU A 91 0.93 -9.11 -5.43
CA LEU A 91 1.96 -8.70 -6.38
C LEU A 91 2.15 -7.18 -6.39
N ALA A 92 1.08 -6.38 -6.37
CA ALA A 92 1.15 -4.91 -6.33
C ALA A 92 1.84 -4.42 -5.05
N ILE A 93 1.49 -4.99 -3.89
CA ILE A 93 2.14 -4.69 -2.61
C ILE A 93 3.62 -5.12 -2.65
N GLY A 94 3.92 -6.34 -3.12
CA GLY A 94 5.30 -6.83 -3.27
C GLY A 94 6.15 -5.92 -4.16
N ARG A 95 5.60 -5.41 -5.26
CA ARG A 95 6.25 -4.46 -6.16
C ARG A 95 6.55 -3.12 -5.45
N ALA A 96 5.61 -2.60 -4.67
CA ALA A 96 5.83 -1.37 -3.90
C ALA A 96 6.89 -1.56 -2.79
N LEU A 97 6.95 -2.75 -2.18
CA LEU A 97 7.96 -3.09 -1.17
C LEU A 97 9.37 -3.31 -1.75
N ALA A 98 9.50 -3.51 -3.06
CA ALA A 98 10.80 -3.78 -3.69
C ALA A 98 11.83 -2.67 -3.47
N ILE A 99 11.40 -1.41 -3.38
CA ILE A 99 12.29 -0.27 -3.10
C ILE A 99 12.68 -0.15 -1.62
N SER A 100 12.13 -0.98 -0.73
CA SER A 100 12.22 -0.83 0.73
C SER A 100 11.80 0.59 1.17
N PRO A 101 10.51 0.96 1.00
CA PRO A 101 10.04 2.31 1.24
C PRO A 101 10.08 2.69 2.73
N GLN A 102 10.17 3.99 3.02
CA GLN A 102 9.98 4.55 4.36
C GLN A 102 8.49 4.86 4.64
N LEU A 103 7.73 5.12 3.58
CA LEU A 103 6.27 5.29 3.62
C LEU A 103 5.63 4.39 2.57
N LEU A 104 4.73 3.51 2.99
CA LEU A 104 3.89 2.71 2.11
C LEU A 104 2.47 3.25 2.12
N ILE A 105 1.98 3.67 0.95
CA ILE A 105 0.59 4.12 0.77
C ILE A 105 -0.18 2.99 0.09
N LEU A 106 -1.28 2.57 0.72
CA LEU A 106 -2.20 1.54 0.23
C LEU A 106 -3.58 2.15 0.05
N ASP A 107 -4.09 2.12 -1.17
CA ASP A 107 -5.36 2.72 -1.54
C ASP A 107 -6.38 1.60 -1.84
N GLU A 108 -7.36 1.44 -0.96
CA GLU A 108 -8.39 0.38 -0.97
C GLU A 108 -7.83 -1.02 -1.27
N PRO A 109 -6.84 -1.52 -0.49
CA PRO A 109 -6.17 -2.78 -0.78
C PRO A 109 -7.07 -4.01 -0.65
N THR A 110 -8.26 -3.88 -0.06
CA THR A 110 -9.21 -5.01 0.14
C THR A 110 -10.29 -5.09 -0.95
N GLU A 111 -10.37 -4.10 -1.84
CA GLU A 111 -11.43 -4.03 -2.85
C GLU A 111 -11.44 -5.25 -3.79
N GLY A 112 -12.59 -5.94 -3.86
CA GLY A 112 -12.79 -7.10 -4.71
C GLY A 112 -11.90 -8.31 -4.37
N ILE A 113 -11.46 -8.43 -3.12
CA ILE A 113 -10.58 -9.48 -2.62
C ILE A 113 -11.36 -10.48 -1.76
N GLN A 114 -11.00 -11.76 -1.87
CA GLN A 114 -11.58 -12.82 -1.03
C GLN A 114 -11.11 -12.69 0.42
N PRO A 115 -11.98 -13.02 1.43
CA PRO A 115 -11.65 -12.86 2.84
C PRO A 115 -10.36 -13.55 3.30
N SER A 116 -10.02 -14.70 2.74
CA SER A 116 -8.78 -15.41 3.08
C SER A 116 -7.52 -14.60 2.69
N ILE A 117 -7.55 -13.95 1.53
CA ILE A 117 -6.43 -13.12 1.06
C ILE A 117 -6.38 -11.79 1.82
N ILE A 118 -7.53 -11.22 2.20
CA ILE A 118 -7.56 -10.02 3.06
C ILE A 118 -6.80 -10.30 4.36
N LYS A 119 -6.98 -11.46 4.99
CA LYS A 119 -6.23 -11.86 6.19
C LYS A 119 -4.73 -12.00 5.94
N ASP A 120 -4.32 -12.46 4.77
CA ASP A 120 -2.89 -12.54 4.41
C ASP A 120 -2.29 -11.13 4.27
N ILE A 121 -3.02 -10.21 3.62
CA ILE A 121 -2.62 -8.80 3.48
C ILE A 121 -2.57 -8.12 4.85
N GLU A 122 -3.58 -8.34 5.71
CA GLU A 122 -3.61 -7.83 7.09
C GLU A 122 -2.36 -8.25 7.88
N ARG A 123 -2.03 -9.54 7.84
CA ARG A 123 -0.83 -10.06 8.52
C ARG A 123 0.46 -9.41 7.99
N ALA A 124 0.55 -9.24 6.67
CA ALA A 124 1.70 -8.60 6.06
C ALA A 124 1.85 -7.13 6.50
N ILE A 125 0.76 -6.37 6.50
CA ILE A 125 0.75 -4.96 6.94
C ILE A 125 1.13 -4.87 8.42
N ARG A 126 0.54 -5.71 9.27
CA ARG A 126 0.84 -5.75 10.71
C ARG A 126 2.32 -6.05 10.96
N SER A 127 2.88 -7.06 10.30
CA SER A 127 4.30 -7.40 10.40
C SER A 127 5.21 -6.24 9.99
N LEU A 128 4.85 -5.52 8.90
CA LEU A 128 5.60 -4.34 8.45
C LEU A 128 5.54 -3.19 9.47
N ALA A 129 4.39 -2.96 10.10
CA ALA A 129 4.23 -1.93 11.12
C ALA A 129 5.02 -2.27 12.40
N GLU A 130 5.01 -3.53 12.83
CA GLU A 130 5.75 -4.01 14.01
C GLU A 130 7.27 -3.90 13.86
N GLU A 131 7.82 -4.01 12.64
CA GLU A 131 9.25 -3.78 12.38
C GLU A 131 9.69 -2.33 12.67
N GLY A 132 8.76 -1.36 12.65
CA GLY A 132 9.00 0.03 13.00
C GLY A 132 9.88 0.83 12.03
N ASN A 133 10.22 0.25 10.89
CA ASN A 133 11.12 0.85 9.90
C ASN A 133 10.38 1.61 8.78
N MET A 134 9.04 1.59 8.82
CA MET A 134 8.20 2.14 7.76
C MET A 134 6.90 2.67 8.34
N ALA A 135 6.47 3.84 7.88
CA ALA A 135 5.11 4.31 8.10
C ALA A 135 4.18 3.72 7.04
N ILE A 136 2.94 3.44 7.42
CA ILE A 136 1.92 2.93 6.50
C ILE A 136 0.73 3.88 6.52
N LEU A 137 0.37 4.44 5.36
CA LEU A 137 -0.85 5.19 5.15
C LEU A 137 -1.85 4.27 4.42
N LEU A 138 -2.87 3.85 5.15
CA LEU A 138 -3.95 3.02 4.63
C LEU A 138 -5.18 3.89 4.37
N VAL A 139 -5.64 3.91 3.13
CA VAL A 139 -6.92 4.51 2.72
C VAL A 139 -7.90 3.37 2.53
N GLU A 140 -8.95 3.32 3.34
CA GLU A 140 -9.90 2.20 3.37
C GLU A 140 -11.28 2.62 3.83
N GLN A 141 -12.29 1.98 3.27
CA GLN A 141 -13.69 2.07 3.71
C GLN A 141 -14.17 0.80 4.43
N TYR A 142 -13.45 -0.31 4.33
CA TYR A 142 -13.76 -1.53 5.07
C TYR A 142 -13.33 -1.38 6.54
N TYR A 143 -14.28 -0.99 7.39
CA TYR A 143 -14.04 -0.63 8.80
C TYR A 143 -13.26 -1.68 9.57
N ASP A 144 -13.69 -2.97 9.54
CA ASP A 144 -13.07 -4.01 10.36
C ASP A 144 -11.58 -4.21 10.03
N PHE A 145 -11.21 -4.10 8.76
CA PHE A 145 -9.83 -4.17 8.31
C PHE A 145 -9.03 -2.94 8.78
N ALA A 146 -9.55 -1.73 8.54
CA ALA A 146 -8.88 -0.50 8.95
C ALA A 146 -8.70 -0.45 10.48
N HIS A 147 -9.75 -0.74 11.25
CA HIS A 147 -9.73 -0.74 12.72
C HIS A 147 -8.73 -1.75 13.29
N SER A 148 -8.57 -2.92 12.66
CA SER A 148 -7.63 -3.94 13.13
C SER A 148 -6.17 -3.52 13.01
N LEU A 149 -5.85 -2.50 12.19
CA LEU A 149 -4.49 -2.08 11.85
C LEU A 149 -4.14 -0.66 12.30
N ALA A 150 -5.14 0.17 12.58
CA ALA A 150 -4.93 1.60 12.79
C ALA A 150 -4.33 1.93 14.16
N ASP A 151 -3.18 2.61 14.18
CA ASP A 151 -2.70 3.33 15.37
C ASP A 151 -3.43 4.68 15.52
N GLN A 152 -3.67 5.34 14.39
CA GLN A 152 -4.40 6.60 14.29
C GLN A 152 -5.35 6.57 13.08
N TYR A 153 -6.43 7.33 13.14
CA TYR A 153 -7.35 7.46 12.02
C TYR A 153 -7.65 8.92 11.68
N LEU A 154 -7.96 9.13 10.40
CA LEU A 154 -8.53 10.35 9.85
C LEU A 154 -9.79 9.97 9.07
N LEU A 155 -10.94 10.50 9.47
CA LEU A 155 -12.18 10.33 8.70
C LEU A 155 -12.31 11.48 7.71
N MET A 156 -12.42 11.13 6.42
CA MET A 156 -12.59 12.09 5.33
C MET A 156 -13.99 11.97 4.74
N GLU A 157 -14.64 13.09 4.55
CA GLU A 157 -15.90 13.20 3.81
C GLU A 157 -15.81 14.36 2.83
N ARG A 158 -16.16 14.12 1.56
CA ARG A 158 -16.17 15.13 0.48
C ARG A 158 -14.89 15.96 0.37
N GLY A 159 -13.75 15.34 0.64
CA GLY A 159 -12.43 15.97 0.56
C GLY A 159 -11.99 16.72 1.80
N GLU A 160 -12.78 16.70 2.88
CA GLU A 160 -12.44 17.34 4.16
C GLU A 160 -12.25 16.31 5.28
N PHE A 161 -11.27 16.55 6.16
CA PHE A 161 -11.12 15.74 7.38
C PHE A 161 -12.13 16.20 8.42
N ILE A 162 -13.12 15.36 8.71
CA ILE A 162 -14.20 15.67 9.65
C ILE A 162 -13.96 15.12 11.06
N LYS A 163 -13.11 14.11 11.19
CA LYS A 163 -12.74 13.52 12.48
C LYS A 163 -11.33 12.91 12.46
N ARG A 164 -10.68 12.87 13.61
CA ARG A 164 -9.39 12.23 13.83
C ARG A 164 -9.26 11.71 15.24
N GLY A 165 -8.50 10.63 15.44
CA GLY A 165 -8.28 10.07 16.76
C GLY A 165 -7.32 8.88 16.76
N SER A 166 -7.22 8.22 17.92
CA SER A 166 -6.53 6.94 18.07
C SER A 166 -7.33 5.81 17.42
N GLY A 167 -6.66 4.81 16.90
CA GLY A 167 -7.32 3.61 16.37
C GLY A 167 -8.23 2.93 17.40
N GLU A 168 -7.83 2.93 18.67
CA GLU A 168 -8.62 2.37 19.77
C GLU A 168 -9.96 3.10 20.01
N ASP A 169 -10.05 4.39 19.64
CA ASP A 169 -11.25 5.20 19.82
C ASP A 169 -12.23 5.10 18.62
N MET A 170 -11.88 4.42 17.54
CA MET A 170 -12.71 4.38 16.31
C MET A 170 -14.14 3.91 16.56
N GLU A 171 -14.34 2.88 17.41
CA GLU A 171 -15.67 2.37 17.74
C GLU A 171 -16.47 3.38 18.56
N LYS A 172 -15.88 3.91 19.64
CA LYS A 172 -16.46 4.95 20.51
C LYS A 172 -16.81 6.22 19.71
N ASP A 173 -16.03 6.52 18.72
CA ASP A 173 -16.17 7.69 17.86
C ASP A 173 -17.21 7.51 16.75
N GLY A 174 -17.84 6.34 16.63
CA GLY A 174 -18.91 6.07 15.66
C GLY A 174 -18.41 6.00 14.22
N ILE A 175 -17.13 5.61 14.00
CA ILE A 175 -16.56 5.56 12.66
C ILE A 175 -17.19 4.48 11.79
N ARG A 176 -17.62 3.36 12.41
CA ARG A 176 -18.33 2.29 11.69
C ARG A 176 -19.62 2.79 11.06
N GLU A 177 -20.41 3.54 11.82
CA GLU A 177 -21.69 4.12 11.38
C GLU A 177 -21.47 5.18 10.30
N ALA A 178 -20.42 5.99 10.44
CA ALA A 178 -20.08 7.03 9.47
C ALA A 178 -19.63 6.46 8.10
N LEU A 179 -19.04 5.26 8.07
CA LEU A 179 -18.64 4.57 6.83
C LEU A 179 -19.78 3.73 6.20
N ALA A 180 -20.87 3.51 6.92
CA ALA A 180 -21.99 2.69 6.45
C ALA A 180 -23.05 3.46 5.62
N VAL A 181 -22.78 4.71 5.25
CA VAL A 181 -23.72 5.63 4.53
C VAL A 181 -23.58 5.52 3.03
#